data_289f08729fda3c01f8daf5c404003344
#
_entry.id   289f08729fda3c01f8daf5c404003344
#
_cell.length_a   1.000
_cell.length_b   1.000
_cell.length_c   1.000
_cell.angle_alpha   90.00
_cell.angle_beta   90.00
_cell.angle_gamma   90.00
#
_symmetry.space_group_name_H-M   'P 1'
#
loop_
_entity.id
_entity.type
_entity.pdbx_description
1 polymer ?
#
loop_
_entity_poly.entity_id
_entity_poly.type
_entity_poly.pdbx_seq_one_letter_code
_entity_poly.pdbx_strand_id
1 'polypeptide(L)'
;YFFKDKKKGVYIDVGCYHPYNGNNTKLLYDRGWSGINIDLDFHTIDFFNFVRKRDENINTAISEKEGEKDLYFFHNRSAINSLSEIRKKKAKEIKKIQTKTLNSVFENSKFKDEKINLLSIDVEGHEIEVLRSLDLKKYFPEMIVIEFLERDIIDNLEFHNQNIDHIINSDIYQHMVKNSYHLVNWLHSDLIFVHDSVRK
;
A
#
# COMPACT_ATOMS: atom_id res chain seq x y z
N TYR A 1 1.26 -8.41 17.21
CA TYR A 1 0.45 -9.38 17.98
C TYR A 1 -0.49 -10.20 17.11
N PHE A 2 -1.15 -9.61 16.08
CA PHE A 2 -2.11 -10.32 15.23
C PHE A 2 -1.54 -11.61 14.59
N PHE A 3 -0.34 -11.52 14.02
CA PHE A 3 0.35 -12.64 13.38
C PHE A 3 1.38 -13.35 14.28
N LYS A 4 1.30 -13.22 15.62
CA LYS A 4 2.33 -13.76 16.55
C LYS A 4 2.59 -15.25 16.38
N ASP A 5 1.53 -16.05 16.16
CA ASP A 5 1.59 -17.50 16.08
C ASP A 5 1.71 -18.02 14.63
N LYS A 6 1.64 -17.12 13.63
CA LYS A 6 1.74 -17.47 12.20
C LYS A 6 3.20 -17.44 11.75
N LYS A 7 3.80 -18.61 11.58
CA LYS A 7 5.23 -18.76 11.20
C LYS A 7 5.54 -18.36 9.76
N LYS A 8 4.58 -18.52 8.86
CA LYS A 8 4.69 -18.18 7.43
C LYS A 8 3.43 -17.51 6.93
N GLY A 9 3.55 -16.66 5.95
CA GLY A 9 2.44 -15.99 5.30
C GLY A 9 2.91 -15.22 4.08
N VAL A 10 1.94 -14.69 3.33
CA VAL A 10 2.18 -13.87 2.15
C VAL A 10 1.72 -12.44 2.41
N TYR A 11 2.56 -11.49 2.05
CA TYR A 11 2.23 -10.07 2.07
C TYR A 11 2.33 -9.45 0.69
N ILE A 12 1.61 -8.33 0.51
CA ILE A 12 1.80 -7.41 -0.59
C ILE A 12 2.11 -6.04 0.02
N ASP A 13 3.16 -5.38 -0.46
CA ASP A 13 3.65 -4.08 0.01
C ASP A 13 3.70 -3.12 -1.17
N VAL A 14 2.74 -2.19 -1.24
CA VAL A 14 2.60 -1.22 -2.32
C VAL A 14 3.08 0.14 -1.85
N GLY A 15 4.09 0.69 -2.52
CA GLY A 15 4.88 1.82 -2.04
C GLY A 15 5.92 1.36 -1.02
N CYS A 16 6.63 0.27 -1.31
CA CYS A 16 7.50 -0.41 -0.34
C CYS A 16 8.76 0.38 0.05
N TYR A 17 9.11 1.44 -0.66
CA TYR A 17 10.13 2.46 -0.41
C TYR A 17 11.53 1.95 -0.04
N HIS A 18 11.68 1.26 1.09
CA HIS A 18 13.00 0.83 1.59
C HIS A 18 12.93 -0.55 2.29
N PRO A 19 13.84 -1.51 1.98
CA PRO A 19 13.73 -2.88 2.48
C PRO A 19 14.00 -3.07 3.99
N TYR A 20 14.51 -2.04 4.67
CA TYR A 20 14.86 -2.08 6.10
C TYR A 20 14.17 -1.01 6.94
N ASN A 21 14.16 0.23 6.49
CA ASN A 21 13.74 1.39 7.28
C ASN A 21 12.32 1.82 6.90
N GLY A 22 11.46 2.05 7.89
CA GLY A 22 10.08 2.46 7.65
C GLY A 22 9.29 1.49 6.77
N ASN A 23 9.51 0.17 6.95
CA ASN A 23 8.91 -0.84 6.09
C ASN A 23 8.03 -1.80 6.90
N ASN A 24 6.74 -1.83 6.59
CA ASN A 24 5.73 -2.58 7.32
C ASN A 24 5.89 -4.11 7.23
N THR A 25 6.61 -4.61 6.20
CA THR A 25 6.77 -6.05 5.95
C THR A 25 8.12 -6.61 6.40
N LYS A 26 9.07 -5.76 6.82
CA LYS A 26 10.43 -6.18 7.18
C LYS A 26 10.46 -7.23 8.30
N LEU A 27 9.74 -7.01 9.38
CA LEU A 27 9.68 -7.95 10.50
C LEU A 27 9.05 -9.29 10.12
N LEU A 28 8.10 -9.30 9.19
CA LEU A 28 7.49 -10.51 8.67
C LEU A 28 8.47 -11.28 7.79
N TYR A 29 9.19 -10.59 6.92
CA TYR A 29 10.25 -11.19 6.12
C TYR A 29 11.32 -11.86 6.99
N ASP A 30 11.79 -11.20 8.06
CA ASP A 30 12.77 -11.79 8.99
C ASP A 30 12.25 -13.04 9.71
N ARG A 31 10.94 -13.13 9.91
CA ARG A 31 10.26 -14.28 10.49
C ARG A 31 9.99 -15.41 9.48
N GLY A 32 10.47 -15.28 8.24
CA GLY A 32 10.35 -16.30 7.20
C GLY A 32 9.15 -16.16 6.28
N TRP A 33 8.41 -15.05 6.35
CA TRP A 33 7.38 -14.72 5.37
C TRP A 33 8.01 -14.32 4.02
N SER A 34 7.19 -14.29 2.99
CA SER A 34 7.55 -13.79 1.67
C SER A 34 6.36 -13.10 1.03
N GLY A 35 6.59 -12.35 -0.02
CA GLY A 35 5.49 -11.62 -0.66
C GLY A 35 5.91 -10.85 -1.89
N ILE A 36 5.11 -9.85 -2.22
CA ILE A 36 5.31 -8.97 -3.37
C ILE A 36 5.59 -7.57 -2.84
N ASN A 37 6.72 -6.99 -3.25
CA ASN A 37 7.05 -5.59 -3.00
C ASN A 37 6.90 -4.81 -4.31
N ILE A 38 6.18 -3.71 -4.28
CA ILE A 38 5.86 -2.90 -5.45
C ILE A 38 6.25 -1.46 -5.19
N ASP A 39 7.00 -0.88 -6.12
CA ASP A 39 7.35 0.52 -6.09
C ASP A 39 7.52 1.06 -7.52
N LEU A 40 7.21 2.34 -7.70
CA LEU A 40 7.40 3.02 -8.97
C LEU A 40 8.87 3.42 -9.23
N ASP A 41 9.70 3.48 -8.18
CA ASP A 41 11.13 3.81 -8.30
C ASP A 41 11.95 2.55 -8.54
N PHE A 42 12.61 2.51 -9.70
CA PHE A 42 13.47 1.39 -10.11
C PHE A 42 14.60 1.12 -9.11
N HIS A 43 15.22 2.17 -8.56
CA HIS A 43 16.34 2.00 -7.61
C HIS A 43 15.89 1.38 -6.29
N THR A 44 14.67 1.67 -5.86
CA THR A 44 14.05 1.01 -4.72
C THR A 44 13.92 -0.50 -4.99
N ILE A 45 13.33 -0.86 -6.11
CA ILE A 45 13.13 -2.28 -6.47
C ILE A 45 14.46 -3.02 -6.69
N ASP A 46 15.45 -2.39 -7.29
CA ASP A 46 16.78 -2.98 -7.44
C ASP A 46 17.40 -3.31 -6.07
N PHE A 47 17.23 -2.44 -5.08
CA PHE A 47 17.69 -2.70 -3.71
C PHE A 47 16.89 -3.84 -3.04
N PHE A 48 15.57 -3.90 -3.23
CA PHE A 48 14.78 -5.05 -2.78
C PHE A 48 15.24 -6.36 -3.42
N ASN A 49 15.57 -6.38 -4.72
CA ASN A 49 16.10 -7.56 -5.41
C ASN A 49 17.40 -8.08 -4.79
N PHE A 50 18.24 -7.16 -4.30
CA PHE A 50 19.46 -7.54 -3.61
C PHE A 50 19.22 -8.17 -2.23
N VAL A 51 18.28 -7.65 -1.42
CA VAL A 51 18.12 -8.02 -0.01
C VAL A 51 16.92 -8.92 0.29
N ARG A 52 15.82 -8.81 -0.49
CA ARG A 52 14.56 -9.55 -0.29
C ARG A 52 14.40 -10.68 -1.30
N LYS A 53 15.35 -11.60 -1.35
CA LYS A 53 15.45 -12.66 -2.40
C LYS A 53 14.29 -13.67 -2.39
N ARG A 54 13.57 -13.82 -1.29
CA ARG A 54 12.39 -14.69 -1.24
C ARG A 54 11.16 -14.03 -1.83
N ASP A 55 11.18 -12.72 -1.97
CA ASP A 55 10.07 -11.92 -2.47
C ASP A 55 10.06 -11.86 -4.01
N GLU A 56 8.98 -11.34 -4.52
CA GLU A 56 8.86 -10.86 -5.89
C GLU A 56 8.82 -9.34 -5.83
N ASN A 57 9.80 -8.68 -6.47
CA ASN A 57 9.95 -7.23 -6.37
C ASN A 57 9.66 -6.62 -7.75
N ILE A 58 8.64 -5.77 -7.82
CA ILE A 58 8.06 -5.33 -9.09
C ILE A 58 8.13 -3.82 -9.22
N ASN A 59 8.85 -3.35 -10.24
CA ASN A 59 8.89 -1.94 -10.58
C ASN A 59 7.67 -1.57 -11.44
N THR A 60 6.64 -1.07 -10.81
CA THR A 60 5.43 -0.58 -11.49
C THR A 60 4.66 0.38 -10.59
N ALA A 61 3.81 1.19 -11.19
CA ALA A 61 2.81 1.97 -10.48
C ALA A 61 1.48 1.21 -10.44
N ILE A 62 0.79 1.27 -9.29
CA ILE A 62 -0.53 0.64 -9.14
C ILE A 62 -1.62 1.72 -9.19
N SER A 63 -2.71 1.42 -9.89
CA SER A 63 -3.91 2.25 -9.92
C SER A 63 -5.15 1.41 -10.22
N GLU A 64 -6.34 2.01 -10.06
CA GLU A 64 -7.64 1.35 -10.26
C GLU A 64 -7.77 0.72 -11.66
N LYS A 65 -7.12 1.30 -12.67
CA LYS A 65 -7.13 0.81 -14.06
C LYS A 65 -5.73 0.80 -14.64
N GLU A 66 -5.49 -0.14 -15.54
CA GLU A 66 -4.28 -0.16 -16.35
C GLU A 66 -4.32 0.97 -17.39
N GLY A 67 -3.16 1.52 -17.69
CA GLY A 67 -3.02 2.59 -18.68
C GLY A 67 -1.99 3.64 -18.27
N GLU A 68 -1.99 4.77 -18.98
CA GLU A 68 -1.08 5.86 -18.71
C GLU A 68 -1.67 6.84 -17.71
N LYS A 69 -0.85 7.25 -16.72
CA LYS A 69 -1.18 8.28 -15.73
C LYS A 69 -0.04 9.30 -15.55
N ASP A 70 -0.39 10.46 -15.02
CA ASP A 70 0.57 11.47 -14.59
C ASP A 70 1.20 11.07 -13.26
N LEU A 71 2.54 11.03 -13.26
CA LEU A 71 3.35 10.93 -12.05
C LEU A 71 3.82 12.33 -11.66
N TYR A 72 3.49 12.77 -10.47
CA TYR A 72 4.01 13.99 -9.88
C TYR A 72 5.36 13.69 -9.23
N PHE A 73 6.41 14.06 -9.95
CA PHE A 73 7.78 13.69 -9.65
C PHE A 73 8.54 14.81 -8.92
N PHE A 74 9.21 14.48 -7.84
CA PHE A 74 10.03 15.40 -7.05
C PHE A 74 11.52 15.16 -7.30
N HIS A 75 11.99 13.95 -7.05
CA HIS A 75 13.35 13.48 -7.35
C HIS A 75 13.41 11.95 -7.28
N ASN A 76 14.53 11.38 -7.73
CA ASN A 76 14.78 9.95 -7.61
C ASN A 76 14.78 9.52 -6.14
N ARG A 77 14.22 8.37 -5.82
CA ARG A 77 14.07 7.84 -4.47
C ARG A 77 13.29 8.76 -3.50
N SER A 78 12.44 9.61 -4.04
CA SER A 78 11.57 10.44 -3.21
C SER A 78 10.39 9.61 -2.71
N ALA A 79 10.20 9.53 -1.40
CA ALA A 79 9.02 8.89 -0.81
C ALA A 79 7.71 9.54 -1.27
N ILE A 80 7.73 10.84 -1.58
CA ILE A 80 6.54 11.62 -1.96
C ILE A 80 6.26 11.68 -3.47
N ASN A 81 6.95 10.88 -4.30
CA ASN A 81 6.56 10.72 -5.70
C ASN A 81 5.20 10.00 -5.76
N SER A 82 4.19 10.57 -6.42
CA SER A 82 2.83 10.07 -6.34
C SER A 82 2.04 10.28 -7.64
N LEU A 83 0.99 9.47 -7.81
CA LEU A 83 -0.03 9.68 -8.84
C LEU A 83 -1.15 10.62 -8.38
N SER A 84 -1.15 11.05 -7.14
CA SER A 84 -2.17 11.93 -6.58
C SER A 84 -2.03 13.38 -7.07
N GLU A 85 -3.10 13.95 -7.60
CA GLU A 85 -3.14 15.37 -8.02
C GLU A 85 -2.88 16.36 -6.86
N ILE A 86 -3.04 15.93 -5.62
CA ILE A 86 -2.71 16.72 -4.43
C ILE A 86 -1.24 17.16 -4.46
N ARG A 87 -0.36 16.33 -5.00
CA ARG A 87 1.08 16.60 -5.11
C ARG A 87 1.46 17.53 -6.27
N LYS A 88 0.51 17.82 -7.21
CA LYS A 88 0.76 18.56 -8.46
C LYS A 88 1.44 19.91 -8.25
N LYS A 89 0.96 20.71 -7.29
CA LYS A 89 1.48 22.07 -7.05
C LYS A 89 2.93 22.12 -6.60
N LYS A 90 3.42 21.05 -5.93
CA LYS A 90 4.76 20.98 -5.35
C LYS A 90 5.70 20.09 -6.18
N ALA A 91 5.20 19.41 -7.20
CA ALA A 91 5.99 18.54 -8.06
C ALA A 91 6.99 19.34 -8.90
N LYS A 92 8.21 18.83 -9.03
CA LYS A 92 9.24 19.41 -9.89
C LYS A 92 8.96 19.17 -11.36
N GLU A 93 8.36 18.02 -11.68
CA GLU A 93 8.10 17.56 -13.04
C GLU A 93 6.87 16.67 -13.05
N ILE A 94 6.13 16.64 -14.16
CA ILE A 94 5.06 15.67 -14.41
C ILE A 94 5.55 14.71 -15.47
N LYS A 95 5.60 13.42 -15.15
CA LYS A 95 6.02 12.34 -16.05
C LYS A 95 4.82 11.47 -16.37
N LYS A 96 4.80 10.89 -17.57
CA LYS A 96 3.84 9.84 -17.91
C LYS A 96 4.39 8.47 -17.54
N ILE A 97 3.59 7.67 -16.84
CA ILE A 97 3.96 6.30 -16.49
C ILE A 97 2.81 5.33 -16.78
N GLN A 98 3.17 4.07 -17.04
CA GLN A 98 2.19 3.00 -17.15
C GLN A 98 1.80 2.47 -15.78
N THR A 99 0.52 2.22 -15.59
CA THR A 99 -0.03 1.65 -14.36
C THR A 99 -0.56 0.24 -14.60
N LYS A 100 -0.53 -0.58 -13.55
CA LYS A 100 -1.19 -1.88 -13.48
C LYS A 100 -2.24 -1.88 -12.38
N THR A 101 -3.15 -2.84 -12.42
CA THR A 101 -4.02 -3.13 -11.28
C THR A 101 -3.32 -4.10 -10.33
N LEU A 102 -3.68 -4.04 -9.05
CA LEU A 102 -3.14 -4.98 -8.07
C LEU A 102 -3.63 -6.42 -8.35
N ASN A 103 -4.85 -6.57 -8.88
CA ASN A 103 -5.34 -7.85 -9.40
C ASN A 103 -4.39 -8.42 -10.45
N SER A 104 -4.08 -7.66 -11.49
CA SER A 104 -3.20 -8.10 -12.58
C SER A 104 -1.81 -8.48 -12.07
N VAL A 105 -1.26 -7.69 -11.15
CA VAL A 105 0.05 -7.99 -10.55
C VAL A 105 0.00 -9.29 -9.75
N PHE A 106 -1.00 -9.47 -8.88
CA PHE A 106 -1.12 -10.66 -8.04
C PHE A 106 -1.36 -11.93 -8.87
N GLU A 107 -2.27 -11.88 -9.85
CA GLU A 107 -2.62 -13.01 -10.72
C GLU A 107 -1.45 -13.48 -11.61
N ASN A 108 -0.49 -12.61 -11.90
CA ASN A 108 0.72 -12.96 -12.66
C ASN A 108 1.94 -13.26 -11.77
N SER A 109 1.79 -13.20 -10.44
CA SER A 109 2.89 -13.44 -9.51
C SER A 109 3.07 -14.93 -9.21
N LYS A 110 4.21 -15.28 -8.62
CA LYS A 110 4.46 -16.63 -8.09
C LYS A 110 3.58 -16.95 -6.87
N PHE A 111 2.88 -15.97 -6.29
CA PHE A 111 2.00 -16.11 -5.13
C PHE A 111 0.51 -16.17 -5.49
N LYS A 112 0.16 -16.23 -6.77
CA LYS A 112 -1.24 -16.16 -7.27
C LYS A 112 -2.21 -17.16 -6.64
N ASP A 113 -1.70 -18.31 -6.21
CA ASP A 113 -2.49 -19.39 -5.60
C ASP A 113 -2.44 -19.37 -4.06
N GLU A 114 -1.75 -18.38 -3.48
CA GLU A 114 -1.58 -18.24 -2.04
C GLU A 114 -2.62 -17.27 -1.46
N LYS A 115 -2.91 -17.45 -0.16
CA LYS A 115 -3.72 -16.49 0.57
C LYS A 115 -2.91 -15.25 0.93
N ILE A 116 -3.41 -14.07 0.62
CA ILE A 116 -2.82 -12.82 1.08
C ILE A 116 -3.14 -12.65 2.58
N ASN A 117 -2.13 -12.56 3.41
CA ASN A 117 -2.32 -12.35 4.85
C ASN A 117 -2.24 -10.87 5.23
N LEU A 118 -1.32 -10.12 4.60
CA LEU A 118 -1.15 -8.70 4.82
C LEU A 118 -1.10 -7.96 3.48
N LEU A 119 -1.86 -6.89 3.37
CA LEU A 119 -1.71 -5.86 2.33
C LEU A 119 -1.31 -4.55 3.01
N SER A 120 -0.16 -4.00 2.63
CA SER A 120 0.31 -2.67 3.04
C SER A 120 0.22 -1.73 1.85
N ILE A 121 -0.36 -0.54 2.04
CA ILE A 121 -0.52 0.48 1.00
C ILE A 121 -0.05 1.82 1.56
N ASP A 122 0.99 2.39 0.94
CA ASP A 122 1.55 3.69 1.28
C ASP A 122 2.07 4.33 -0.04
N VAL A 123 1.23 5.09 -0.71
CA VAL A 123 1.47 5.63 -2.06
C VAL A 123 1.23 7.14 -2.17
N GLU A 124 1.25 7.81 -1.00
CA GLU A 124 1.27 9.26 -0.90
C GLU A 124 0.05 9.96 -1.53
N GLY A 125 -1.15 9.49 -1.18
CA GLY A 125 -2.44 10.07 -1.56
C GLY A 125 -3.12 9.41 -2.76
N HIS A 126 -2.69 8.20 -3.15
CA HIS A 126 -3.32 7.38 -4.21
C HIS A 126 -3.82 6.02 -3.69
N GLU A 127 -4.02 5.91 -2.37
CA GLU A 127 -4.32 4.66 -1.65
C GLU A 127 -5.66 4.06 -2.08
N ILE A 128 -6.69 4.90 -2.26
CA ILE A 128 -8.03 4.42 -2.61
C ILE A 128 -8.08 3.78 -4.00
N GLU A 129 -7.33 4.32 -4.96
CA GLU A 129 -7.23 3.77 -6.31
C GLU A 129 -6.48 2.43 -6.31
N VAL A 130 -5.42 2.32 -5.48
CA VAL A 130 -4.72 1.04 -5.26
C VAL A 130 -5.68 0.03 -4.65
N LEU A 131 -6.40 0.40 -3.60
CA LEU A 131 -7.34 -0.46 -2.90
C LEU A 131 -8.47 -0.96 -3.82
N ARG A 132 -9.03 -0.07 -4.66
CA ARG A 132 -10.07 -0.41 -5.65
C ARG A 132 -9.56 -1.31 -6.79
N SER A 133 -8.25 -1.40 -6.98
CA SER A 133 -7.63 -2.24 -8.01
C SER A 133 -7.49 -3.71 -7.60
N LEU A 134 -7.82 -4.07 -6.35
CA LEU A 134 -7.88 -5.44 -5.85
C LEU A 134 -9.33 -5.86 -5.59
N ASP A 135 -9.74 -6.98 -6.14
CA ASP A 135 -11.04 -7.58 -5.82
C ASP A 135 -11.03 -8.17 -4.40
N LEU A 136 -11.42 -7.35 -3.42
CA LEU A 136 -11.45 -7.72 -2.01
C LEU A 136 -12.47 -8.83 -1.68
N LYS A 137 -13.43 -9.12 -2.57
CA LYS A 137 -14.35 -10.25 -2.40
C LYS A 137 -13.70 -11.57 -2.79
N LYS A 138 -12.77 -11.53 -3.75
CA LYS A 138 -12.05 -12.71 -4.22
C LYS A 138 -10.80 -12.99 -3.36
N TYR A 139 -10.01 -11.96 -3.05
CA TYR A 139 -8.68 -12.13 -2.45
C TYR A 139 -8.58 -11.77 -0.97
N PHE A 140 -9.55 -11.11 -0.40
CA PHE A 140 -9.73 -10.67 1.00
C PHE A 140 -8.49 -10.88 1.92
N PRO A 141 -7.47 -10.00 1.86
CA PRO A 141 -6.35 -10.03 2.79
C PRO A 141 -6.81 -10.09 4.25
N GLU A 142 -6.12 -10.86 5.11
CA GLU A 142 -6.53 -10.98 6.53
C GLU A 142 -6.45 -9.63 7.26
N MET A 143 -5.43 -8.83 6.91
CA MET A 143 -5.20 -7.50 7.45
C MET A 143 -4.79 -6.56 6.32
N ILE A 144 -5.27 -5.33 6.39
CA ILE A 144 -4.85 -4.23 5.50
C ILE A 144 -4.32 -3.10 6.39
N VAL A 145 -3.10 -2.66 6.12
CA VAL A 145 -2.49 -1.44 6.66
C VAL A 145 -2.45 -0.44 5.52
N ILE A 146 -3.04 0.72 5.72
CA ILE A 146 -3.20 1.71 4.66
C ILE A 146 -2.93 3.11 5.20
N GLU A 147 -2.05 3.86 4.53
CA GLU A 147 -1.82 5.25 4.86
C GLU A 147 -3.08 6.08 4.60
N PHE A 148 -3.38 6.97 5.53
CA PHE A 148 -4.49 7.91 5.44
C PHE A 148 -3.97 9.33 5.62
N LEU A 149 -3.82 10.02 4.50
CA LEU A 149 -3.39 11.42 4.47
C LEU A 149 -4.61 12.34 4.33
N GLU A 150 -4.87 13.15 5.34
CA GLU A 150 -5.85 14.23 5.22
C GLU A 150 -5.31 15.34 4.32
N ARG A 151 -6.17 15.89 3.44
CA ARG A 151 -5.78 16.96 2.50
C ARG A 151 -5.18 18.18 3.22
N ASP A 152 -5.75 18.54 4.37
CA ASP A 152 -5.33 19.71 5.13
C ASP A 152 -3.96 19.52 5.81
N ILE A 153 -3.61 18.29 6.19
CA ILE A 153 -2.29 17.94 6.75
C ILE A 153 -1.18 18.10 5.70
N ILE A 154 -1.46 17.72 4.46
CA ILE A 154 -0.49 17.83 3.35
C ILE A 154 -0.13 19.28 3.06
N ASP A 155 -1.08 20.19 3.19
CA ASP A 155 -0.86 21.62 2.91
C ASP A 155 -0.26 22.39 4.08
N ASN A 156 -0.55 22.03 5.34
CA ASN A 156 -0.23 22.84 6.53
C ASN A 156 0.76 22.19 7.52
N LEU A 157 1.15 20.93 7.35
CA LEU A 157 2.01 20.17 8.31
C LEU A 157 1.42 20.10 9.74
N GLU A 158 0.13 20.32 9.93
CA GLU A 158 -0.52 20.30 11.23
C GLU A 158 -1.08 18.90 11.52
N PHE A 159 -0.28 18.04 12.14
CA PHE A 159 -0.69 16.71 12.60
C PHE A 159 -1.70 16.73 13.79
N HIS A 160 -2.16 17.89 14.21
CA HIS A 160 -2.84 18.04 15.51
C HIS A 160 -4.37 17.91 15.44
N ASN A 161 -4.96 17.86 14.25
CA ASN A 161 -6.43 17.81 14.08
C ASN A 161 -6.95 16.51 13.47
N GLN A 162 -6.30 15.39 13.76
CA GLN A 162 -6.82 14.08 13.33
C GLN A 162 -8.17 13.83 14.00
N ASN A 163 -9.23 13.83 13.21
CA ASN A 163 -10.59 13.59 13.65
C ASN A 163 -11.11 12.26 13.11
N ILE A 164 -11.63 11.42 14.00
CA ILE A 164 -12.23 10.13 13.62
C ILE A 164 -13.36 10.28 12.58
N ASP A 165 -14.08 11.41 12.60
CA ASP A 165 -15.13 11.70 11.63
C ASP A 165 -14.60 11.79 10.19
N HIS A 166 -13.38 12.30 10.00
CA HIS A 166 -12.73 12.34 8.69
C HIS A 166 -12.45 10.94 8.17
N ILE A 167 -12.02 10.03 9.06
CA ILE A 167 -11.79 8.64 8.71
C ILE A 167 -13.11 7.96 8.32
N ILE A 168 -14.13 8.05 9.17
CA ILE A 168 -15.42 7.37 8.99
C ILE A 168 -16.11 7.84 7.70
N ASN A 169 -15.95 9.10 7.32
CA ASN A 169 -16.53 9.69 6.12
C ASN A 169 -15.62 9.51 4.87
N SER A 170 -14.43 8.93 5.01
CA SER A 170 -13.51 8.74 3.89
C SER A 170 -13.94 7.61 2.95
N ASP A 171 -13.57 7.74 1.69
CA ASP A 171 -13.74 6.70 0.66
C ASP A 171 -13.06 5.39 1.06
N ILE A 172 -11.89 5.47 1.71
CA ILE A 172 -11.15 4.30 2.20
C ILE A 172 -11.99 3.54 3.21
N TYR A 173 -12.47 4.21 4.26
CA TYR A 173 -13.26 3.56 5.31
C TYR A 173 -14.55 2.97 4.74
N GLN A 174 -15.29 3.72 3.91
CA GLN A 174 -16.53 3.25 3.30
C GLN A 174 -16.29 2.03 2.39
N HIS A 175 -15.19 2.02 1.63
CA HIS A 175 -14.82 0.89 0.80
C HIS A 175 -14.47 -0.35 1.65
N MET A 176 -13.75 -0.18 2.74
CA MET A 176 -13.36 -1.25 3.66
C MET A 176 -14.59 -1.88 4.33
N VAL A 177 -15.49 -1.08 4.90
CA VAL A 177 -16.72 -1.56 5.55
C VAL A 177 -17.62 -2.33 4.56
N LYS A 178 -17.76 -1.83 3.33
CA LYS A 178 -18.53 -2.49 2.27
C LYS A 178 -17.96 -3.88 1.90
N ASN A 179 -16.68 -4.11 2.13
CA ASN A 179 -15.98 -5.36 1.85
C ASN A 179 -15.71 -6.19 3.12
N SER A 180 -16.48 -6.00 4.20
CA SER A 180 -16.43 -6.78 5.44
C SER A 180 -15.12 -6.62 6.23
N TYR A 181 -14.52 -5.43 6.20
CA TYR A 181 -13.39 -5.08 7.03
C TYR A 181 -13.79 -4.14 8.16
N HIS A 182 -13.12 -4.28 9.30
CA HIS A 182 -13.27 -3.44 10.49
C HIS A 182 -11.98 -2.70 10.79
N LEU A 183 -12.09 -1.40 11.05
CA LEU A 183 -11.00 -0.61 11.61
C LEU A 183 -10.72 -1.09 13.02
N VAL A 184 -9.52 -1.60 13.26
CA VAL A 184 -9.11 -2.14 14.58
C VAL A 184 -8.06 -1.27 15.26
N ASN A 185 -7.36 -0.44 14.50
CA ASN A 185 -6.38 0.49 15.06
C ASN A 185 -6.12 1.65 14.10
N TRP A 186 -5.62 2.74 14.66
CA TRP A 186 -5.13 3.91 13.97
C TRP A 186 -3.82 4.36 14.62
N LEU A 187 -2.72 4.29 13.89
CA LEU A 187 -1.37 4.61 14.36
C LEU A 187 -0.74 5.66 13.45
N HIS A 188 -0.57 6.87 13.95
CA HIS A 188 -0.10 8.00 13.16
C HIS A 188 -0.95 8.21 11.89
N SER A 189 -0.38 8.03 10.72
CA SER A 189 -1.08 8.09 9.44
C SER A 189 -1.69 6.75 9.00
N ASP A 190 -1.41 5.63 9.70
CA ASP A 190 -1.82 4.31 9.24
C ASP A 190 -3.15 3.85 9.86
N LEU A 191 -4.10 3.48 9.02
CA LEU A 191 -5.31 2.76 9.41
C LEU A 191 -5.09 1.26 9.27
N ILE A 192 -5.47 0.51 10.29
CA ILE A 192 -5.33 -0.95 10.32
C ILE A 192 -6.73 -1.58 10.30
N PHE A 193 -7.00 -2.31 9.23
CA PHE A 193 -8.26 -3.03 9.04
C PHE A 193 -8.06 -4.54 9.10
N VAL A 194 -9.04 -5.25 9.62
CA VAL A 194 -9.06 -6.71 9.70
C VAL A 194 -10.36 -7.24 9.08
N HIS A 195 -10.24 -8.27 8.26
CA HIS A 195 -11.40 -8.91 7.62
C HIS A 195 -12.21 -9.76 8.62
N ASP A 196 -13.53 -9.79 8.46
CA ASP A 196 -14.45 -10.54 9.33
C ASP A 196 -14.06 -12.00 9.52
N SER A 197 -13.55 -12.66 8.48
CA SER A 197 -13.19 -14.09 8.51
C SER A 197 -12.12 -14.47 9.54
N VAL A 198 -11.36 -13.49 10.04
CA VAL A 198 -10.26 -13.71 11.01
C VAL A 198 -10.45 -12.93 12.31
N ARG A 199 -11.53 -12.19 12.43
CA ARG A 199 -11.91 -11.48 13.65
C ARG A 199 -12.47 -12.51 14.65
N LYS A 200 -11.78 -12.69 15.79
CA LYS A 200 -12.23 -13.52 16.90
C LYS A 200 -12.85 -12.66 17.99
#